data_70225c654d1cbce435d9604cf9df8696
#
_entry.id   70225c654d1cbce435d9604cf9df8696
#
_cell.length_a   1.000
_cell.length_b   1.000
_cell.length_c   1.000
_cell.angle_alpha   90.00
_cell.angle_beta   90.00
_cell.angle_gamma   90.00
#
_symmetry.space_group_name_H-M   'P 1'
#
loop_
_entity.id
_entity.type
_entity.pdbx_description
1 polymer ?
#
loop_
_entity_poly.entity_id
_entity_poly.type
_entity_poly.pdbx_seq_one_letter_code
_entity_poly.pdbx_strand_id
1 'polypeptide(L)'
;MLDQIGFRVHVLEGGYQAFRRAVVVELEMLPARFSWRVVCGPTGSGKSRLLAEITRAGGQVLDLEGIANHRGSVLGLVPGSAQPTQKAFDTALWHALRELDPSRPVFVESESKKIGELHVRDALVQRIRGSPCVWLELPVEARVALLIDEYDFFVSDVDGFCARLDALRALRGNSVVDGWQDAARSGRIAEVVRNLLDVHYDPIYLASLWRNFATIDAPLATLRWNGDAASLATAAEQAIAAAA
;
A
#
# COMPACT_ATOMS: atom_id res chain seq x y z
N MET A 1 13.17 36.86 19.44
CA MET A 1 14.49 36.55 18.82
C MET A 1 14.40 36.43 17.29
N LEU A 2 13.59 35.53 16.71
CA LEU A 2 13.44 35.45 15.23
C LEU A 2 12.80 36.70 14.60
N ASP A 3 11.78 37.28 15.25
CA ASP A 3 11.15 38.54 14.81
C ASP A 3 12.14 39.73 14.84
N GLN A 4 13.03 39.74 15.80
CA GLN A 4 14.07 40.79 15.92
C GLN A 4 15.12 40.79 14.79
N ILE A 5 15.25 39.69 14.07
CA ILE A 5 16.16 39.53 12.92
C ILE A 5 15.41 39.46 11.58
N GLY A 6 14.16 39.94 11.56
CA GLY A 6 13.38 40.17 10.32
C GLY A 6 12.55 39.02 9.81
N PHE A 7 12.40 37.94 10.57
CA PHE A 7 11.47 36.84 10.19
C PHE A 7 10.05 37.17 10.63
N ARG A 8 9.06 36.88 9.79
CA ARG A 8 7.65 36.85 10.22
C ARG A 8 7.44 35.67 11.16
N VAL A 9 7.15 35.95 12.41
CA VAL A 9 6.92 34.93 13.42
C VAL A 9 5.42 34.80 13.71
N HIS A 10 4.89 33.59 13.54
CA HIS A 10 3.53 33.24 13.96
C HIS A 10 3.64 32.26 15.13
N VAL A 11 3.00 32.59 16.24
CA VAL A 11 2.97 31.73 17.43
C VAL A 11 1.62 31.02 17.47
N LEU A 12 1.65 29.69 17.46
CA LEU A 12 0.45 28.90 17.64
C LEU A 12 0.07 28.87 19.12
N GLU A 13 -1.11 29.36 19.47
CA GLU A 13 -1.65 29.28 20.82
C GLU A 13 -1.78 27.81 21.26
N GLY A 14 -1.29 27.47 22.45
CA GLY A 14 -1.19 26.10 22.94
C GLY A 14 -0.08 25.27 22.30
N GLY A 15 0.73 25.86 21.41
CA GLY A 15 1.96 25.27 20.84
C GLY A 15 1.75 23.94 20.12
N TYR A 16 2.79 23.12 20.12
CA TYR A 16 2.77 21.80 19.44
C TYR A 16 1.67 20.87 19.93
N GLN A 17 1.28 20.95 21.20
CA GLN A 17 0.19 20.10 21.71
C GLN A 17 -1.18 20.47 21.11
N ALA A 18 -1.44 21.77 20.91
CA ALA A 18 -2.66 22.22 20.25
C ALA A 18 -2.70 21.75 18.77
N PHE A 19 -1.56 21.89 18.06
CA PHE A 19 -1.40 21.35 16.71
C PHE A 19 -1.71 19.84 16.66
N ARG A 20 -1.11 19.04 17.54
CA ARG A 20 -1.34 17.61 17.56
C ARG A 20 -2.79 17.22 17.86
N ARG A 21 -3.46 17.93 18.75
CA ARG A 21 -4.90 17.72 19.00
C ARG A 21 -5.73 18.01 17.75
N ALA A 22 -5.44 19.10 17.06
CA ALA A 22 -6.12 19.44 15.79
C ALA A 22 -5.93 18.35 14.73
N VAL A 23 -4.69 17.87 14.52
CA VAL A 23 -4.40 16.77 13.59
C VAL A 23 -5.23 15.53 13.91
N VAL A 24 -5.28 15.10 15.18
CA VAL A 24 -6.04 13.91 15.59
C VAL A 24 -7.54 14.10 15.34
N VAL A 25 -8.10 15.25 15.71
CA VAL A 25 -9.53 15.55 15.52
C VAL A 25 -9.87 15.60 14.03
N GLU A 26 -9.06 16.26 13.21
CA GLU A 26 -9.31 16.37 11.77
C GLU A 26 -9.19 15.01 11.07
N LEU A 27 -8.27 14.15 11.47
CA LEU A 27 -8.15 12.80 10.92
C LEU A 27 -9.38 11.91 11.16
N GLU A 28 -10.19 12.19 12.18
CA GLU A 28 -11.47 11.51 12.39
C GLU A 28 -12.57 12.04 11.45
N MET A 29 -12.49 13.30 11.02
CA MET A 29 -13.52 13.96 10.22
C MET A 29 -13.23 13.99 8.71
N LEU A 30 -11.98 14.24 8.33
CA LEU A 30 -11.58 14.43 6.93
C LEU A 30 -11.94 13.26 6.00
N PRO A 31 -11.77 11.99 6.39
CA PRO A 31 -12.09 10.87 5.51
C PRO A 31 -13.53 10.84 5.00
N ALA A 32 -14.48 11.41 5.76
CA ALA A 32 -15.88 11.47 5.39
C ALA A 32 -16.20 12.47 4.26
N ARG A 33 -15.25 13.35 3.92
CA ARG A 33 -15.42 14.38 2.89
C ARG A 33 -15.16 13.88 1.49
N PHE A 34 -14.54 12.71 1.34
CA PHE A 34 -14.03 12.22 0.06
C PHE A 34 -14.85 11.03 -0.47
N SER A 35 -14.93 10.96 -1.79
CA SER A 35 -15.45 9.81 -2.53
C SER A 35 -14.29 8.86 -2.83
N TRP A 36 -14.14 7.79 -2.04
CA TRP A 36 -13.05 6.83 -2.15
C TRP A 36 -13.26 5.82 -3.28
N ARG A 37 -12.19 5.40 -3.93
CA ARG A 37 -12.11 4.28 -4.87
C ARG A 37 -10.96 3.37 -4.44
N VAL A 38 -11.26 2.14 -4.14
CA VAL A 38 -10.27 1.22 -3.57
C VAL A 38 -9.69 0.34 -4.65
N VAL A 39 -8.38 0.40 -4.83
CA VAL A 39 -7.67 -0.50 -5.73
C VAL A 39 -7.43 -1.81 -5.01
N CYS A 40 -8.14 -2.85 -5.42
CA CYS A 40 -8.04 -4.22 -4.93
C CYS A 40 -7.35 -5.11 -5.97
N GLY A 41 -6.78 -6.21 -5.52
CA GLY A 41 -6.12 -7.19 -6.38
C GLY A 41 -5.12 -8.02 -5.59
N PRO A 42 -4.72 -9.19 -6.06
CA PRO A 42 -3.82 -10.08 -5.32
C PRO A 42 -2.44 -9.45 -5.07
N THR A 43 -1.65 -10.09 -4.23
CA THR A 43 -0.26 -9.66 -3.97
C THR A 43 0.55 -9.65 -5.27
N GLY A 44 1.34 -8.61 -5.48
CA GLY A 44 2.14 -8.46 -6.71
C GLY A 44 1.34 -8.12 -7.96
N SER A 45 0.05 -7.75 -7.87
CA SER A 45 -0.73 -7.32 -9.03
C SER A 45 -0.35 -5.93 -9.57
N GLY A 46 0.52 -5.19 -8.87
CA GLY A 46 0.97 -3.86 -9.30
C GLY A 46 0.04 -2.71 -8.86
N LYS A 47 -0.67 -2.85 -7.74
CA LYS A 47 -1.57 -1.81 -7.21
C LYS A 47 -0.88 -0.45 -7.06
N SER A 48 0.30 -0.42 -6.44
CA SER A 48 1.07 0.82 -6.23
C SER A 48 1.54 1.42 -7.56
N ARG A 49 1.90 0.59 -8.57
CA ARG A 49 2.20 1.04 -9.94
C ARG A 49 0.97 1.64 -10.61
N LEU A 50 -0.20 1.01 -10.44
CA LEU A 50 -1.46 1.56 -10.96
C LEU A 50 -1.80 2.91 -10.31
N LEU A 51 -1.63 3.06 -9.00
CA LEU A 51 -1.85 4.33 -8.30
C LEU A 51 -0.90 5.43 -8.81
N ALA A 52 0.37 5.11 -9.03
CA ALA A 52 1.33 6.04 -9.63
C ALA A 52 0.91 6.45 -11.05
N GLU A 53 0.38 5.51 -11.84
CA GLU A 53 -0.11 5.79 -13.19
C GLU A 53 -1.40 6.63 -13.17
N ILE A 54 -2.33 6.34 -12.25
CA ILE A 54 -3.53 7.17 -12.02
C ILE A 54 -3.12 8.61 -11.67
N THR A 55 -2.11 8.79 -10.81
CA THR A 55 -1.58 10.14 -10.50
C THR A 55 -1.02 10.81 -11.73
N ARG A 56 -0.25 10.11 -12.58
CA ARG A 56 0.31 10.64 -13.84
C ARG A 56 -0.78 11.03 -14.84
N ALA A 57 -1.88 10.29 -14.85
CA ALA A 57 -3.06 10.59 -15.66
C ALA A 57 -3.97 11.68 -15.07
N GLY A 58 -3.56 12.32 -13.95
CA GLY A 58 -4.28 13.43 -13.31
C GLY A 58 -5.35 13.00 -12.31
N GLY A 59 -5.44 11.71 -11.95
CA GLY A 59 -6.29 11.23 -10.85
C GLY A 59 -5.74 11.63 -9.48
N GLN A 60 -6.59 11.62 -8.45
CA GLN A 60 -6.17 11.85 -7.07
C GLN A 60 -5.90 10.52 -6.36
N VAL A 61 -4.79 10.44 -5.66
CA VAL A 61 -4.35 9.23 -4.96
C VAL A 61 -3.96 9.57 -3.52
N LEU A 62 -4.34 8.72 -2.59
CA LEU A 62 -3.77 8.68 -1.25
C LEU A 62 -2.84 7.47 -1.16
N ASP A 63 -1.54 7.72 -1.18
CA ASP A 63 -0.50 6.69 -1.10
C ASP A 63 -0.14 6.40 0.38
N LEU A 64 -0.83 5.42 0.96
CA LEU A 64 -0.62 5.04 2.36
C LEU A 64 0.72 4.33 2.58
N GLU A 65 1.15 3.50 1.65
CA GLU A 65 2.43 2.79 1.71
C GLU A 65 3.60 3.78 1.61
N GLY A 66 3.53 4.74 0.70
CA GLY A 66 4.53 5.80 0.58
C GLY A 66 4.62 6.66 1.83
N ILE A 67 3.50 7.09 2.40
CA ILE A 67 3.47 7.85 3.67
C ILE A 67 4.03 7.02 4.84
N ALA A 68 3.78 5.71 4.85
CA ALA A 68 4.27 4.79 5.87
C ALA A 68 5.72 4.36 5.67
N ASN A 69 6.31 4.64 4.50
CA ASN A 69 7.61 4.13 4.08
C ASN A 69 7.72 2.60 4.26
N HIS A 70 6.70 1.88 3.75
CA HIS A 70 6.55 0.43 3.92
C HIS A 70 5.67 -0.17 2.83
N ARG A 71 5.99 -1.34 2.32
CA ARG A 71 5.25 -2.03 1.25
C ARG A 71 4.16 -2.98 1.75
N GLY A 72 3.48 -2.66 2.84
CA GLY A 72 2.29 -3.36 3.37
C GLY A 72 2.43 -4.84 3.77
N SER A 73 3.43 -5.56 3.29
CA SER A 73 3.60 -7.01 3.52
C SER A 73 4.55 -7.34 4.67
N VAL A 74 4.55 -8.60 5.14
CA VAL A 74 5.52 -9.10 6.15
C VAL A 74 6.98 -8.92 5.69
N LEU A 75 7.22 -9.00 4.39
CA LEU A 75 8.53 -8.77 3.77
C LEU A 75 8.69 -7.32 3.25
N GLY A 76 7.75 -6.43 3.59
CA GLY A 76 7.61 -5.09 3.00
C GLY A 76 8.54 -4.01 3.55
N LEU A 77 9.48 -4.34 4.44
CA LEU A 77 10.51 -3.39 4.91
C LEU A 77 11.39 -2.95 3.74
N VAL A 78 11.51 -1.63 3.57
CA VAL A 78 12.42 -1.03 2.59
C VAL A 78 13.83 -1.02 3.18
N PRO A 79 14.83 -1.69 2.54
CA PRO A 79 16.19 -1.72 3.06
C PRO A 79 16.78 -0.32 3.24
N GLY A 80 17.47 -0.11 4.37
CA GLY A 80 18.12 1.17 4.66
C GLY A 80 17.18 2.32 5.05
N SER A 81 15.89 2.06 5.16
CA SER A 81 14.89 3.07 5.51
C SER A 81 14.04 2.63 6.69
N ALA A 82 13.81 3.54 7.64
CA ALA A 82 12.96 3.29 8.80
C ALA A 82 11.56 3.87 8.58
N GLN A 83 10.55 3.20 9.14
CA GLN A 83 9.21 3.78 9.19
C GLN A 83 9.21 5.07 10.04
N PRO A 84 8.36 6.05 9.70
CA PRO A 84 8.17 7.22 10.56
C PRO A 84 7.54 6.81 11.90
N THR A 85 7.64 7.69 12.89
CA THR A 85 6.84 7.49 14.12
C THR A 85 5.35 7.63 13.81
N GLN A 86 4.47 7.04 14.64
CA GLN A 86 3.02 7.17 14.47
C GLN A 86 2.58 8.64 14.38
N LYS A 87 3.20 9.53 15.19
CA LYS A 87 2.89 10.96 15.15
C LYS A 87 3.29 11.62 13.82
N ALA A 88 4.41 11.23 13.26
CA ALA A 88 4.88 11.73 11.96
C ALA A 88 3.98 11.20 10.83
N PHE A 89 3.64 9.92 10.85
CA PHE A 89 2.69 9.30 9.93
C PHE A 89 1.32 10.00 9.96
N ASP A 90 0.74 10.19 11.16
CA ASP A 90 -0.53 10.91 11.31
C ASP A 90 -0.46 12.34 10.72
N THR A 91 0.66 13.03 10.94
CA THR A 91 0.83 14.40 10.43
C THR A 91 0.95 14.42 8.91
N ALA A 92 1.70 13.49 8.33
CA ALA A 92 1.84 13.35 6.88
C ALA A 92 0.51 12.95 6.22
N LEU A 93 -0.22 12.00 6.82
CA LEU A 93 -1.56 11.61 6.39
C LEU A 93 -2.54 12.79 6.43
N TRP A 94 -2.55 13.55 7.53
CA TRP A 94 -3.38 14.73 7.68
C TRP A 94 -3.07 15.77 6.59
N HIS A 95 -1.80 16.00 6.30
CA HIS A 95 -1.37 16.93 5.25
C HIS A 95 -1.84 16.45 3.88
N ALA A 96 -1.59 15.17 3.55
CA ALA A 96 -2.02 14.57 2.29
C ALA A 96 -3.54 14.71 2.08
N LEU A 97 -4.35 14.42 3.11
CA LEU A 97 -5.81 14.56 3.02
C LEU A 97 -6.26 16.02 2.80
N ARG A 98 -5.54 17.00 3.28
CA ARG A 98 -5.88 18.43 3.10
C ARG A 98 -5.55 18.98 1.70
N GLU A 99 -4.62 18.33 1.01
CA GLU A 99 -4.26 18.68 -0.38
C GLU A 99 -5.25 18.10 -1.41
N LEU A 100 -6.09 17.14 -1.00
CA LEU A 100 -7.06 16.50 -1.90
C LEU A 100 -8.29 17.39 -2.11
N ASP A 101 -8.80 17.39 -3.35
CA ASP A 101 -10.06 18.03 -3.73
C ASP A 101 -11.25 17.10 -3.41
N PRO A 102 -12.13 17.44 -2.47
CA PRO A 102 -13.26 16.59 -2.11
C PRO A 102 -14.34 16.47 -3.20
N SER A 103 -14.28 17.27 -4.24
CA SER A 103 -15.21 17.18 -5.39
C SER A 103 -14.83 16.09 -6.39
N ARG A 104 -13.64 15.49 -6.26
CA ARG A 104 -13.09 14.47 -7.15
C ARG A 104 -12.88 13.15 -6.43
N PRO A 105 -13.03 11.98 -7.12
CA PRO A 105 -12.70 10.69 -6.54
C PRO A 105 -11.24 10.59 -6.09
N VAL A 106 -11.01 9.90 -4.98
CA VAL A 106 -9.68 9.62 -4.44
C VAL A 106 -9.41 8.12 -4.47
N PHE A 107 -8.37 7.72 -5.17
CA PHE A 107 -7.93 6.33 -5.23
C PHE A 107 -6.99 6.02 -4.06
N VAL A 108 -7.11 4.79 -3.52
CA VAL A 108 -6.30 4.30 -2.40
C VAL A 108 -6.13 2.79 -2.51
N GLU A 109 -5.04 2.23 -2.01
CA GLU A 109 -4.88 0.78 -1.95
C GLU A 109 -5.78 0.12 -0.89
N SER A 110 -6.11 -1.16 -1.13
CA SER A 110 -6.83 -2.02 -0.19
C SER A 110 -5.94 -2.45 0.99
N GLU A 111 -5.43 -1.45 1.72
CA GLU A 111 -4.51 -1.67 2.83
C GLU A 111 -5.20 -2.18 4.11
N SER A 112 -4.40 -2.83 4.94
CA SER A 112 -4.84 -3.25 6.26
C SER A 112 -4.86 -2.07 7.24
N LYS A 113 -5.51 -2.27 8.40
CA LYS A 113 -5.47 -1.29 9.48
C LYS A 113 -4.04 -1.03 10.00
N LYS A 114 -3.12 -1.98 9.79
CA LYS A 114 -1.72 -1.89 10.20
C LYS A 114 -0.81 -2.00 8.99
N ILE A 115 0.09 -1.01 8.82
CA ILE A 115 1.12 -0.97 7.78
C ILE A 115 2.48 -1.02 8.48
N GLY A 116 3.12 -2.19 8.47
CA GLY A 116 4.30 -2.42 9.32
C GLY A 116 3.95 -2.21 10.80
N GLU A 117 4.59 -1.26 11.47
CA GLU A 117 4.32 -0.92 12.87
C GLU A 117 3.31 0.24 13.05
N LEU A 118 2.86 0.85 11.94
CA LEU A 118 1.97 2.00 11.97
C LEU A 118 0.49 1.59 11.89
N HIS A 119 -0.37 2.36 12.53
CA HIS A 119 -1.82 2.15 12.52
C HIS A 119 -2.51 3.26 11.72
N VAL A 120 -3.29 2.85 10.73
CA VAL A 120 -4.20 3.73 10.00
C VAL A 120 -5.42 4.02 10.90
N ARG A 121 -5.87 5.27 10.94
CA ARG A 121 -7.00 5.70 11.75
C ARG A 121 -8.29 4.97 11.37
N ASP A 122 -9.08 4.58 12.36
CA ASP A 122 -10.30 3.79 12.17
C ASP A 122 -11.32 4.50 11.26
N ALA A 123 -11.44 5.82 11.38
CA ALA A 123 -12.32 6.60 10.51
C ALA A 123 -11.97 6.45 9.03
N LEU A 124 -10.67 6.47 8.68
CA LEU A 124 -10.23 6.25 7.28
C LEU A 124 -10.45 4.80 6.86
N VAL A 125 -10.06 3.83 7.70
CA VAL A 125 -10.21 2.40 7.41
C VAL A 125 -11.68 2.04 7.12
N GLN A 126 -12.62 2.53 7.94
CA GLN A 126 -14.04 2.27 7.76
C GLN A 126 -14.57 2.86 6.44
N ARG A 127 -14.13 4.07 6.08
CA ARG A 127 -14.51 4.70 4.81
C ARG A 127 -13.98 3.92 3.63
N ILE A 128 -12.70 3.57 3.63
CA ILE A 128 -12.09 2.78 2.56
C ILE A 128 -12.81 1.44 2.40
N ARG A 129 -13.04 0.69 3.49
CA ARG A 129 -13.67 -0.63 3.43
C ARG A 129 -15.11 -0.64 2.93
N GLY A 130 -15.85 0.45 3.14
CA GLY A 130 -17.21 0.63 2.65
C GLY A 130 -17.31 1.22 1.23
N SER A 131 -16.17 1.53 0.60
CA SER A 131 -16.15 2.25 -0.68
C SER A 131 -16.09 1.31 -1.89
N PRO A 132 -16.51 1.79 -3.08
CA PRO A 132 -16.43 1.01 -4.30
C PRO A 132 -15.01 0.57 -4.64
N CYS A 133 -14.85 -0.69 -5.06
CA CYS A 133 -13.58 -1.28 -5.46
C CYS A 133 -13.38 -1.25 -6.98
N VAL A 134 -12.13 -1.11 -7.41
CA VAL A 134 -11.62 -1.51 -8.73
C VAL A 134 -10.71 -2.71 -8.55
N TRP A 135 -10.93 -3.76 -9.32
CA TRP A 135 -10.15 -4.99 -9.24
C TRP A 135 -9.04 -5.01 -10.27
N LEU A 136 -7.79 -5.20 -9.83
CA LEU A 136 -6.62 -5.26 -10.72
C LEU A 136 -6.13 -6.69 -10.89
N GLU A 137 -6.07 -7.15 -12.13
CA GLU A 137 -5.57 -8.46 -12.54
C GLU A 137 -4.23 -8.35 -13.28
N LEU A 138 -3.29 -9.21 -12.88
CA LEU A 138 -2.02 -9.44 -13.58
C LEU A 138 -1.79 -10.95 -13.62
N PRO A 139 -1.43 -11.55 -14.77
CA PRO A 139 -1.10 -12.97 -14.86
C PRO A 139 -0.01 -13.38 -13.86
N VAL A 140 -0.09 -14.60 -13.32
CA VAL A 140 0.80 -15.03 -12.23
C VAL A 140 2.27 -14.97 -12.62
N GLU A 141 2.62 -15.28 -13.85
CA GLU A 141 3.99 -15.18 -14.38
C GLU A 141 4.50 -13.72 -14.33
N ALA A 142 3.67 -12.79 -14.73
CA ALA A 142 3.98 -11.37 -14.69
C ALA A 142 4.06 -10.85 -13.24
N ARG A 143 3.23 -11.38 -12.32
CA ARG A 143 3.30 -11.07 -10.88
C ARG A 143 4.63 -11.53 -10.28
N VAL A 144 5.08 -12.74 -10.64
CA VAL A 144 6.39 -13.28 -10.20
C VAL A 144 7.51 -12.39 -10.71
N ALA A 145 7.51 -12.05 -12.00
CA ALA A 145 8.52 -11.19 -12.59
C ALA A 145 8.53 -9.79 -11.93
N LEU A 146 7.35 -9.21 -11.72
CA LEU A 146 7.19 -7.92 -11.07
C LEU A 146 7.76 -7.92 -9.64
N LEU A 147 7.45 -8.96 -8.86
CA LEU A 147 7.94 -9.08 -7.48
C LEU A 147 9.47 -9.28 -7.44
N ILE A 148 10.04 -10.04 -8.36
CA ILE A 148 11.50 -10.20 -8.46
C ILE A 148 12.17 -8.86 -8.78
N ASP A 149 11.60 -8.07 -9.69
CA ASP A 149 12.07 -6.73 -10.04
C ASP A 149 11.96 -5.75 -8.84
N GLU A 150 10.84 -5.73 -8.16
CA GLU A 150 10.60 -4.85 -7.01
C GLU A 150 11.42 -5.20 -5.76
N TYR A 151 11.80 -6.47 -5.63
CA TYR A 151 12.57 -7.00 -4.51
C TYR A 151 13.94 -7.55 -4.98
N ASP A 152 14.58 -6.86 -5.93
CA ASP A 152 15.88 -7.23 -6.51
C ASP A 152 16.99 -7.43 -5.45
N PHE A 153 16.88 -6.72 -4.32
CA PHE A 153 17.76 -6.90 -3.18
C PHE A 153 17.65 -8.29 -2.53
N PHE A 154 16.55 -9.03 -2.72
CA PHE A 154 16.46 -10.42 -2.28
C PHE A 154 17.19 -11.37 -3.24
N VAL A 155 17.28 -11.00 -4.51
CA VAL A 155 18.05 -11.76 -5.50
C VAL A 155 19.54 -11.57 -5.29
N SER A 156 19.95 -10.36 -4.90
CA SER A 156 21.36 -10.00 -4.63
C SER A 156 21.86 -10.46 -3.25
N ASP A 157 20.97 -10.60 -2.25
CA ASP A 157 21.26 -11.09 -0.90
C ASP A 157 20.39 -12.32 -0.56
N VAL A 158 20.76 -13.47 -1.12
CA VAL A 158 20.03 -14.74 -0.93
C VAL A 158 20.02 -15.18 0.53
N ASP A 159 21.09 -14.94 1.29
CA ASP A 159 21.14 -15.31 2.71
C ASP A 159 20.22 -14.44 3.55
N GLY A 160 20.18 -13.15 3.28
CA GLY A 160 19.21 -12.22 3.88
C GLY A 160 17.77 -12.59 3.51
N PHE A 161 17.51 -13.01 2.27
CA PHE A 161 16.21 -13.53 1.87
C PHE A 161 15.82 -14.79 2.64
N CYS A 162 16.72 -15.77 2.74
CA CYS A 162 16.50 -16.98 3.53
C CYS A 162 16.20 -16.68 5.01
N ALA A 163 16.95 -15.75 5.61
CA ALA A 163 16.69 -15.33 6.99
C ALA A 163 15.28 -14.71 7.18
N ARG A 164 14.77 -13.99 6.18
CA ARG A 164 13.40 -13.46 6.23
C ARG A 164 12.34 -14.54 6.05
N LEU A 165 12.59 -15.57 5.25
CA LEU A 165 11.70 -16.73 5.11
C LEU A 165 11.52 -17.47 6.44
N ASP A 166 12.50 -17.42 7.35
CA ASP A 166 12.38 -18.03 8.70
C ASP A 166 11.21 -17.48 9.51
N ALA A 167 10.81 -16.21 9.30
CA ALA A 167 9.63 -15.64 9.95
C ALA A 167 8.31 -16.36 9.56
N LEU A 168 8.32 -17.12 8.47
CA LEU A 168 7.15 -17.87 8.01
C LEU A 168 7.08 -19.29 8.59
N ARG A 169 8.11 -19.78 9.33
CA ARG A 169 8.14 -21.15 9.90
C ARG A 169 6.96 -21.44 10.80
N ALA A 170 6.59 -20.50 11.64
CA ALA A 170 5.45 -20.66 12.54
C ALA A 170 4.11 -20.82 11.80
N LEU A 171 4.01 -20.30 10.57
CA LEU A 171 2.80 -20.29 9.76
C LEU A 171 2.75 -21.42 8.73
N ARG A 172 3.90 -21.88 8.23
CA ARG A 172 4.00 -22.81 7.09
C ARG A 172 4.71 -24.12 7.42
N GLY A 173 5.37 -24.18 8.57
CA GLY A 173 6.15 -25.34 9.01
C GLY A 173 7.58 -25.34 8.46
N ASN A 174 8.45 -26.09 9.13
CA ASN A 174 9.87 -26.10 8.83
C ASN A 174 10.16 -26.68 7.43
N SER A 175 9.57 -27.82 7.08
CA SER A 175 9.83 -28.49 5.80
C SER A 175 9.54 -27.61 4.57
N VAL A 176 8.47 -26.80 4.63
CA VAL A 176 8.11 -25.88 3.52
C VAL A 176 9.15 -24.78 3.41
N VAL A 177 9.51 -24.17 4.55
CA VAL A 177 10.48 -23.05 4.55
C VAL A 177 11.87 -23.55 4.18
N ASP A 178 12.30 -24.74 4.64
CA ASP A 178 13.57 -25.35 4.22
C ASP A 178 13.60 -25.56 2.71
N GLY A 179 12.51 -26.06 2.11
CA GLY A 179 12.41 -26.23 0.67
C GLY A 179 12.51 -24.89 -0.10
N TRP A 180 11.93 -23.82 0.42
CA TRP A 180 12.07 -22.47 -0.16
C TRP A 180 13.52 -21.97 -0.07
N GLN A 181 14.17 -22.15 1.06
CA GLN A 181 15.57 -21.73 1.26
C GLN A 181 16.52 -22.51 0.36
N ASP A 182 16.32 -23.82 0.20
CA ASP A 182 17.12 -24.67 -0.71
C ASP A 182 16.93 -24.26 -2.17
N ALA A 183 15.70 -23.98 -2.58
CA ALA A 183 15.39 -23.46 -3.90
C ALA A 183 16.05 -22.08 -4.15
N ALA A 184 15.96 -21.16 -3.16
CA ALA A 184 16.58 -19.85 -3.26
C ALA A 184 18.11 -19.94 -3.40
N ARG A 185 18.79 -20.74 -2.56
CA ARG A 185 20.24 -20.96 -2.65
C ARG A 185 20.67 -21.64 -3.96
N SER A 186 19.76 -22.38 -4.59
CA SER A 186 19.98 -23.00 -5.91
C SER A 186 19.66 -22.06 -7.08
N GLY A 187 19.40 -20.76 -6.84
CA GLY A 187 19.08 -19.76 -7.86
C GLY A 187 17.66 -19.85 -8.41
N ARG A 188 16.77 -20.67 -7.85
CA ARG A 188 15.38 -20.85 -8.28
C ARG A 188 14.43 -19.87 -7.59
N ILE A 189 14.79 -18.59 -7.56
CA ILE A 189 14.03 -17.51 -6.87
C ILE A 189 12.60 -17.40 -7.40
N ALA A 190 12.40 -17.50 -8.73
CA ALA A 190 11.07 -17.42 -9.34
C ALA A 190 10.12 -18.53 -8.85
N GLU A 191 10.66 -19.74 -8.62
CA GLU A 191 9.91 -20.86 -8.05
C GLU A 191 9.48 -20.55 -6.60
N VAL A 192 10.39 -20.00 -5.81
CA VAL A 192 10.09 -19.59 -4.41
C VAL A 192 9.02 -18.50 -4.38
N VAL A 193 9.16 -17.47 -5.21
CA VAL A 193 8.18 -16.36 -5.27
C VAL A 193 6.81 -16.88 -5.70
N ARG A 194 6.73 -17.73 -6.74
CA ARG A 194 5.48 -18.36 -7.15
C ARG A 194 4.84 -19.15 -6.02
N ASN A 195 5.61 -20.00 -5.34
CA ASN A 195 5.11 -20.82 -4.25
C ASN A 195 4.65 -19.98 -3.05
N LEU A 196 5.37 -18.89 -2.74
CA LEU A 196 4.94 -17.90 -1.74
C LEU A 196 3.59 -17.26 -2.10
N LEU A 197 3.37 -16.90 -3.38
CA LEU A 197 2.09 -16.38 -3.83
C LEU A 197 0.97 -17.41 -3.62
N ASP A 198 1.17 -18.63 -4.12
CA ASP A 198 0.14 -19.67 -4.16
C ASP A 198 -0.20 -20.20 -2.75
N VAL A 199 0.82 -20.40 -1.91
CA VAL A 199 0.64 -21.09 -0.61
C VAL A 199 0.47 -20.12 0.54
N HIS A 200 1.09 -18.94 0.48
CA HIS A 200 1.11 -18.02 1.62
C HIS A 200 0.28 -16.75 1.37
N TYR A 201 0.62 -15.98 0.35
CA TYR A 201 0.05 -14.65 0.19
C TYR A 201 -1.40 -14.67 -0.30
N ASP A 202 -1.68 -15.29 -1.44
CA ASP A 202 -3.01 -15.22 -2.05
C ASP A 202 -4.12 -15.79 -1.16
N PRO A 203 -3.98 -16.96 -0.52
CA PRO A 203 -5.04 -17.49 0.33
C PRO A 203 -5.39 -16.57 1.51
N ILE A 204 -4.36 -16.00 2.16
CA ILE A 204 -4.56 -15.14 3.33
C ILE A 204 -5.09 -13.77 2.89
N TYR A 205 -4.48 -13.19 1.87
CA TYR A 205 -4.79 -11.84 1.41
C TYR A 205 -6.18 -11.76 0.79
N LEU A 206 -6.51 -12.70 -0.11
CA LEU A 206 -7.84 -12.77 -0.72
C LEU A 206 -8.93 -12.97 0.34
N ALA A 207 -8.75 -13.90 1.27
CA ALA A 207 -9.70 -14.09 2.37
C ALA A 207 -9.87 -12.82 3.22
N SER A 208 -8.80 -12.05 3.42
CA SER A 208 -8.86 -10.75 4.09
C SER A 208 -9.61 -9.70 3.29
N LEU A 209 -9.37 -9.62 1.97
CA LEU A 209 -10.09 -8.70 1.09
C LEU A 209 -11.59 -8.97 1.11
N TRP A 210 -12.00 -10.22 0.89
CA TRP A 210 -13.42 -10.62 0.88
C TRP A 210 -14.13 -10.35 2.21
N ARG A 211 -13.41 -10.46 3.33
CA ARG A 211 -13.96 -10.17 4.66
C ARG A 211 -14.12 -8.69 4.93
N ASN A 212 -13.22 -7.86 4.42
CA ASN A 212 -13.07 -6.48 4.86
C ASN A 212 -13.62 -5.44 3.87
N PHE A 213 -13.79 -5.76 2.59
CA PHE A 213 -14.22 -4.79 1.57
C PHE A 213 -15.59 -5.17 1.03
N ALA A 214 -16.58 -4.34 1.35
CA ALA A 214 -18.00 -4.65 1.13
C ALA A 214 -18.39 -4.77 -0.34
N THR A 215 -17.65 -4.17 -1.26
CA THR A 215 -17.99 -4.08 -2.70
C THR A 215 -17.12 -4.96 -3.58
N ILE A 216 -16.30 -5.82 -2.99
CA ILE A 216 -15.31 -6.62 -3.74
C ILE A 216 -15.95 -7.62 -4.68
N ASP A 217 -17.18 -8.12 -4.35
CA ASP A 217 -17.92 -9.06 -5.18
C ASP A 217 -18.53 -8.41 -6.44
N ALA A 218 -18.65 -7.08 -6.45
CA ALA A 218 -19.16 -6.29 -7.57
C ALA A 218 -18.31 -5.04 -7.79
N PRO A 219 -17.06 -5.20 -8.26
CA PRO A 219 -16.17 -4.06 -8.46
C PRO A 219 -16.69 -3.14 -9.57
N LEU A 220 -16.39 -1.83 -9.46
CA LEU A 220 -16.73 -0.85 -10.50
C LEU A 220 -16.14 -1.21 -11.85
N ALA A 221 -14.94 -1.77 -11.85
CA ALA A 221 -14.25 -2.26 -13.02
C ALA A 221 -13.28 -3.38 -12.65
N THR A 222 -13.07 -4.32 -13.57
CA THR A 222 -11.95 -5.25 -13.55
C THR A 222 -10.95 -4.81 -14.58
N LEU A 223 -9.81 -4.36 -14.10
CA LEU A 223 -8.69 -3.82 -14.89
C LEU A 223 -7.70 -4.95 -15.15
N ARG A 224 -7.31 -5.13 -16.41
CA ARG A 224 -6.31 -6.13 -16.81
C ARG A 224 -5.11 -5.47 -17.42
N TRP A 225 -3.94 -5.85 -16.95
CA TRP A 225 -2.68 -5.47 -17.55
C TRP A 225 -1.75 -6.68 -17.65
N ASN A 226 -0.74 -6.61 -18.50
CA ASN A 226 0.14 -7.73 -18.81
C ASN A 226 1.57 -7.57 -18.28
N GLY A 227 1.84 -6.50 -17.54
CA GLY A 227 3.16 -6.17 -16.99
C GLY A 227 3.88 -5.04 -17.74
N ASP A 228 3.40 -4.60 -18.92
CA ASP A 228 4.01 -3.49 -19.64
C ASP A 228 3.38 -2.12 -19.30
N ALA A 229 4.11 -1.04 -19.59
CA ALA A 229 3.70 0.32 -19.26
C ALA A 229 2.44 0.77 -20.05
N ALA A 230 2.24 0.31 -21.28
CA ALA A 230 1.13 0.74 -22.12
C ALA A 230 -0.20 0.17 -21.59
N SER A 231 -0.23 -1.13 -21.25
CA SER A 231 -1.42 -1.76 -20.67
C SER A 231 -1.73 -1.20 -19.28
N LEU A 232 -0.71 -0.81 -18.49
CA LEU A 232 -0.91 -0.18 -17.20
C LEU A 232 -1.51 1.23 -17.34
N ALA A 233 -1.06 2.03 -18.31
CA ALA A 233 -1.64 3.33 -18.61
C ALA A 233 -3.11 3.20 -19.03
N THR A 234 -3.44 2.24 -19.88
CA THR A 234 -4.83 1.93 -20.25
C THR A 234 -5.67 1.53 -19.04
N ALA A 235 -5.12 0.72 -18.12
CA ALA A 235 -5.81 0.35 -16.89
C ALA A 235 -6.07 1.56 -15.98
N ALA A 236 -5.14 2.51 -15.90
CA ALA A 236 -5.32 3.76 -15.14
C ALA A 236 -6.42 4.65 -15.74
N GLU A 237 -6.47 4.81 -17.05
CA GLU A 237 -7.53 5.54 -17.73
C GLU A 237 -8.91 4.89 -17.50
N GLN A 238 -9.00 3.57 -17.59
CA GLN A 238 -10.22 2.81 -17.29
C GLN A 238 -10.66 2.98 -15.84
N ALA A 239 -9.71 2.97 -14.87
CA ALA A 239 -10.01 3.21 -13.45
C ALA A 239 -10.62 4.61 -13.25
N ILE A 240 -10.03 5.63 -13.85
CA ILE A 240 -10.52 7.02 -13.76
C ILE A 240 -11.91 7.15 -14.39
N ALA A 241 -12.12 6.58 -15.57
CA ALA A 241 -13.40 6.61 -16.25
C ALA A 241 -14.51 5.89 -15.47
N ALA A 242 -14.20 4.74 -14.84
CA ALA A 242 -15.16 4.00 -14.01
C ALA A 242 -15.49 4.71 -12.69
N ALA A 243 -14.65 5.66 -12.26
CA ALA A 243 -14.80 6.39 -11.00
C ALA A 243 -15.61 7.70 -11.17
N ALA A 244 -15.76 8.18 -12.39
CA ALA A 244 -16.47 9.41 -12.72
C ALA A 244 -17.99 9.21 -12.54
#